data_bceda106727587dfbf321bc158c8bcd6
#
_entry.id   bceda106727587dfbf321bc158c8bcd6
#
_cell.length_a   1.000
_cell.length_b   1.000
_cell.length_c   1.000
_cell.angle_alpha   90.00
_cell.angle_beta   90.00
_cell.angle_gamma   90.00
#
_symmetry.space_group_name_H-M   'P 1'
#
loop_
_entity.id
_entity.type
_entity.pdbx_description
1 polymer ?
#
loop_
_entity_poly.entity_id
_entity_poly.type
_entity_poly.pdbx_seq_one_letter_code
_entity_poly.pdbx_strand_id
1 'polypeptide(L)'
;MVFLPLVVSAQSVGGQVRRPERKPQTTTKPTTKKKPTPKKQNEQKPVEQQSVDQEQETKPVEEAGYDVTFNCNVPSATMYIDGNINGTASGSRFLKTGTHTVKLTSENYEPLTETIQVNSSSRSFSFTMKKKEIQLPEVLQNLVNNMVLVEGGSFTMGATYEQGNEYYIDEKPIHNVKIFTFSIGRYEVTQEEWQAVMGNNPSSSKGARRPVENVSWNDCQEFIRKLNGMTGKQFRLPTEADWEYAARGGNRSNGYKYAGDSNLDRVAWYDLNSVNSSSDVGQKVPNELGLYDMSGNVWEWCQDLYGNYSDDSQTNPTGPSSGTDRVYRGGGWYSVAGYCRVSCRSAIGPEKSDNRLGLRLAF
;
A
#
# COMPACT_ATOMS: atom_id res chain seq x y z
N MET A 1 -49.52 14.99 -20.47
CA MET A 1 -49.06 13.74 -21.10
C MET A 1 -48.15 13.09 -20.09
N VAL A 2 -48.66 12.07 -19.40
CA VAL A 2 -48.01 11.43 -18.26
C VAL A 2 -47.21 10.23 -18.81
N PHE A 3 -45.90 10.21 -18.61
CA PHE A 3 -45.08 9.03 -18.88
C PHE A 3 -44.81 8.28 -17.58
N LEU A 4 -45.37 7.08 -17.48
CA LEU A 4 -45.08 6.09 -16.44
C LEU A 4 -43.74 5.39 -16.77
N PRO A 5 -42.93 5.01 -15.78
CA PRO A 5 -41.75 4.20 -16.01
C PRO A 5 -42.10 2.72 -16.23
N LEU A 6 -41.47 2.13 -17.22
CA LEU A 6 -41.51 0.69 -17.47
C LEU A 6 -40.67 -0.03 -16.41
N VAL A 7 -41.31 -0.83 -15.59
CA VAL A 7 -40.66 -1.82 -14.71
C VAL A 7 -40.36 -3.06 -15.56
N VAL A 8 -39.08 -3.35 -15.77
CA VAL A 8 -38.65 -4.64 -16.34
C VAL A 8 -38.28 -5.56 -15.18
N SER A 9 -39.12 -6.55 -14.95
CA SER A 9 -38.85 -7.64 -14.01
C SER A 9 -37.86 -8.62 -14.62
N ALA A 10 -36.71 -8.79 -14.01
CA ALA A 10 -35.75 -9.85 -14.32
C ALA A 10 -36.14 -11.12 -13.55
N GLN A 11 -36.55 -12.17 -14.29
CA GLN A 11 -36.75 -13.50 -13.74
C GLN A 11 -35.38 -14.14 -13.43
N SER A 12 -35.22 -14.60 -12.21
CA SER A 12 -34.09 -15.40 -11.77
C SER A 12 -34.20 -16.83 -12.29
N VAL A 13 -33.25 -17.27 -13.10
CA VAL A 13 -33.05 -18.69 -13.43
C VAL A 13 -32.06 -19.27 -12.38
N GLY A 14 -32.57 -20.06 -11.48
CA GLY A 14 -31.81 -20.82 -10.50
C GLY A 14 -31.08 -21.99 -11.15
N GLY A 15 -29.78 -21.95 -11.19
CA GLY A 15 -28.91 -23.08 -11.50
C GLY A 15 -28.18 -23.53 -10.24
N GLN A 16 -28.65 -24.63 -9.63
CA GLN A 16 -27.93 -25.30 -8.53
C GLN A 16 -26.73 -26.04 -9.11
N VAL A 17 -25.52 -25.60 -8.73
CA VAL A 17 -24.31 -26.39 -8.96
C VAL A 17 -24.05 -27.22 -7.68
N ARG A 18 -24.13 -28.54 -7.81
CA ARG A 18 -23.85 -29.52 -6.78
C ARG A 18 -22.34 -29.56 -6.51
N ARG A 19 -21.96 -29.44 -5.23
CA ARG A 19 -20.60 -29.73 -4.72
C ARG A 19 -20.32 -31.23 -4.83
N PRO A 20 -19.13 -31.67 -5.21
CA PRO A 20 -18.72 -33.06 -5.03
C PRO A 20 -18.29 -33.32 -3.57
N GLU A 21 -18.82 -34.41 -3.02
CA GLU A 21 -18.52 -34.95 -1.69
C GLU A 21 -17.07 -35.45 -1.62
N ARG A 22 -16.36 -35.08 -0.57
CA ARG A 22 -15.07 -35.67 -0.19
C ARG A 22 -15.32 -36.97 0.59
N LYS A 23 -14.82 -38.08 0.09
CA LYS A 23 -14.67 -39.33 0.84
C LYS A 23 -13.52 -39.22 1.86
N PRO A 24 -13.66 -39.83 3.06
CA PRO A 24 -12.63 -39.82 4.08
C PRO A 24 -11.51 -40.81 3.74
N GLN A 25 -10.27 -40.37 3.88
CA GLN A 25 -9.09 -41.25 3.85
C GLN A 25 -8.83 -41.85 5.24
N THR A 26 -8.78 -43.13 5.27
CA THR A 26 -8.44 -43.94 6.41
C THR A 26 -6.93 -43.87 6.75
N THR A 27 -6.67 -43.61 8.02
CA THR A 27 -5.34 -43.65 8.62
C THR A 27 -4.94 -45.13 8.86
N THR A 28 -3.80 -45.57 8.32
CA THR A 28 -3.12 -46.79 8.78
C THR A 28 -1.76 -46.43 9.34
N LYS A 29 -1.61 -46.79 10.63
CA LYS A 29 -0.33 -46.81 11.35
C LYS A 29 0.55 -47.96 10.83
N PRO A 30 1.87 -47.80 10.76
CA PRO A 30 2.78 -48.94 10.75
C PRO A 30 3.30 -49.24 12.16
N THR A 31 3.20 -50.49 12.48
CA THR A 31 3.65 -51.20 13.70
C THR A 31 5.18 -51.26 13.76
N THR A 32 5.63 -51.15 15.00
CA THR A 32 7.00 -51.42 15.49
C THR A 32 7.43 -52.87 15.25
N LYS A 33 8.66 -53.09 14.85
CA LYS A 33 9.38 -54.36 15.03
C LYS A 33 10.72 -54.16 15.74
N LYS A 34 10.86 -55.00 16.78
CA LYS A 34 11.95 -55.10 17.74
C LYS A 34 13.24 -55.74 17.10
N LYS A 35 14.32 -55.30 17.71
CA LYS A 35 15.68 -55.85 17.86
C LYS A 35 15.87 -57.36 17.67
N PRO A 36 17.10 -57.81 17.31
CA PRO A 36 17.88 -58.43 18.35
C PRO A 36 19.41 -58.11 18.35
N THR A 37 19.94 -58.20 19.57
CA THR A 37 21.35 -58.17 19.94
C THR A 37 22.01 -59.54 19.69
N PRO A 38 23.31 -59.61 19.47
CA PRO A 38 24.10 -60.73 19.98
C PRO A 38 25.34 -60.36 20.81
N LYS A 39 25.44 -61.05 21.77
CA LYS A 39 26.34 -61.63 22.77
C LYS A 39 27.86 -61.43 22.56
N LYS A 40 28.47 -61.26 23.73
CA LYS A 40 29.89 -61.30 24.07
C LYS A 40 30.56 -62.62 23.68
N GLN A 41 31.83 -62.55 23.31
CA GLN A 41 32.82 -63.54 23.66
C GLN A 41 34.16 -62.87 24.00
N ASN A 42 34.72 -63.42 25.07
CA ASN A 42 35.98 -63.18 25.73
C ASN A 42 37.10 -63.89 24.97
N GLU A 43 38.30 -63.34 24.94
CA GLU A 43 39.53 -64.12 25.18
C GLU A 43 40.78 -63.23 25.19
N GLN A 44 41.41 -63.23 26.29
CA GLN A 44 42.81 -63.43 26.74
C GLN A 44 43.96 -62.62 26.13
N LYS A 45 44.67 -62.03 27.08
CA LYS A 45 45.99 -61.42 26.99
C LYS A 45 47.10 -62.38 26.56
N PRO A 46 48.22 -61.78 26.08
CA PRO A 46 49.46 -61.84 26.88
C PRO A 46 50.15 -60.51 27.10
N VAL A 47 50.89 -60.53 28.20
CA VAL A 47 51.78 -59.53 28.76
C VAL A 47 53.08 -59.44 27.97
N GLU A 48 53.68 -58.26 27.73
CA GLU A 48 55.08 -57.88 27.99
C GLU A 48 55.43 -56.50 27.48
N GLN A 49 55.92 -55.77 28.32
CA GLN A 49 57.19 -55.06 28.60
C GLN A 49 57.17 -53.57 28.32
N GLN A 50 57.55 -52.88 29.37
CA GLN A 50 57.74 -51.45 29.56
C GLN A 50 58.80 -50.86 28.62
N SER A 51 58.49 -49.69 28.02
CA SER A 51 59.43 -48.62 27.83
C SER A 51 58.78 -47.31 28.28
N VAL A 52 59.44 -46.69 29.25
CA VAL A 52 59.03 -45.37 29.83
C VAL A 52 59.52 -44.30 28.87
N ASP A 53 58.63 -43.77 28.11
CA ASP A 53 58.78 -42.43 27.51
C ASP A 53 57.77 -41.51 28.15
N GLN A 54 58.28 -40.53 28.89
CA GLN A 54 57.54 -39.42 29.47
C GLN A 54 57.10 -38.48 28.33
N GLU A 55 55.93 -38.73 27.72
CA GLU A 55 55.24 -37.66 26.98
C GLU A 55 54.69 -36.69 28.02
N GLN A 56 55.23 -35.51 28.08
CA GLN A 56 54.59 -34.37 28.72
C GLN A 56 53.28 -34.10 28.00
N GLU A 57 52.17 -34.46 28.63
CA GLU A 57 50.85 -34.00 28.27
C GLU A 57 50.87 -32.45 28.37
N THR A 58 51.04 -31.78 27.24
CA THR A 58 50.74 -30.35 27.12
C THR A 58 49.24 -30.22 27.23
N LYS A 59 48.76 -29.83 28.41
CA LYS A 59 47.38 -29.36 28.56
C LYS A 59 47.07 -28.35 27.44
N PRO A 60 45.92 -28.48 26.77
CA PRO A 60 45.50 -27.46 25.80
C PRO A 60 45.50 -26.10 26.50
N VAL A 61 46.24 -25.15 25.95
CA VAL A 61 46.14 -23.76 26.41
C VAL A 61 44.71 -23.32 26.10
N GLU A 62 43.92 -23.15 27.16
CA GLU A 62 42.56 -22.65 27.07
C GLU A 62 42.65 -21.24 26.46
N GLU A 63 42.27 -21.13 25.17
CA GLU A 63 42.33 -19.85 24.45
C GLU A 63 41.46 -18.84 25.18
N ALA A 64 42.06 -17.76 25.67
CA ALA A 64 41.38 -16.71 26.40
C ALA A 64 40.28 -16.10 25.51
N GLY A 65 39.12 -15.85 26.11
CA GLY A 65 37.98 -15.20 25.46
C GLY A 65 37.40 -14.10 26.35
N TYR A 66 36.57 -13.27 25.78
CA TYR A 66 35.97 -12.12 26.47
C TYR A 66 34.48 -11.98 26.09
N ASP A 67 33.71 -11.43 27.03
CA ASP A 67 32.37 -10.91 26.68
C ASP A 67 32.52 -9.63 25.87
N VAL A 68 32.02 -9.64 24.68
CA VAL A 68 32.07 -8.58 23.67
C VAL A 68 30.69 -7.96 23.50
N THR A 69 30.60 -6.64 23.64
CA THR A 69 29.36 -5.90 23.45
C THR A 69 29.30 -5.34 22.04
N PHE A 70 28.16 -5.57 21.38
CA PHE A 70 27.85 -5.08 20.05
C PHE A 70 26.71 -4.07 20.12
N ASN A 71 26.87 -2.94 19.41
CA ASN A 71 25.86 -1.92 19.21
C ASN A 71 25.63 -1.70 17.72
N CYS A 72 24.38 -1.56 17.29
CA CYS A 72 24.04 -1.28 15.91
C CYS A 72 22.87 -0.29 15.84
N ASN A 73 22.91 0.63 14.87
CA ASN A 73 21.76 1.52 14.56
C ASN A 73 20.53 0.76 14.08
N VAL A 74 20.66 -0.54 13.74
CA VAL A 74 19.59 -1.47 13.42
C VAL A 74 19.67 -2.67 14.37
N PRO A 75 19.19 -2.57 15.61
CA PRO A 75 19.38 -3.61 16.64
C PRO A 75 18.81 -4.98 16.25
N SER A 76 17.74 -5.02 15.44
CA SER A 76 17.07 -6.22 14.97
C SER A 76 17.73 -6.89 13.76
N ALA A 77 18.78 -6.29 13.16
CA ALA A 77 19.49 -6.91 12.05
C ALA A 77 20.08 -8.26 12.48
N THR A 78 20.11 -9.23 11.56
CA THR A 78 20.74 -10.53 11.82
C THR A 78 22.25 -10.40 11.79
N MET A 79 22.91 -10.89 12.85
CA MET A 79 24.36 -10.92 12.97
C MET A 79 24.90 -12.30 12.65
N TYR A 80 25.98 -12.32 11.90
CA TYR A 80 26.82 -13.50 11.66
C TYR A 80 28.22 -13.19 12.18
N ILE A 81 28.82 -14.13 12.88
CA ILE A 81 30.23 -14.08 13.31
C ILE A 81 30.92 -15.30 12.74
N ASP A 82 32.02 -15.06 11.99
CA ASP A 82 32.79 -16.09 11.30
C ASP A 82 31.92 -17.03 10.43
N GLY A 83 30.92 -16.43 9.76
CA GLY A 83 29.98 -17.12 8.89
C GLY A 83 28.79 -17.79 9.57
N ASN A 84 28.77 -17.88 10.90
CA ASN A 84 27.71 -18.53 11.67
C ASN A 84 26.69 -17.49 12.17
N ILE A 85 25.38 -17.83 12.11
CA ILE A 85 24.31 -16.99 12.68
C ILE A 85 24.53 -16.85 14.19
N ASN A 86 24.54 -15.60 14.67
CA ASN A 86 24.84 -15.26 16.05
C ASN A 86 23.80 -14.33 16.67
N GLY A 87 22.53 -14.44 16.25
CA GLY A 87 21.41 -13.64 16.78
C GLY A 87 21.28 -12.26 16.17
N THR A 88 20.89 -11.26 16.97
CA THR A 88 20.62 -9.87 16.54
C THR A 88 21.89 -9.00 16.65
N ALA A 89 21.90 -7.86 15.95
CA ALA A 89 23.07 -6.99 15.80
C ALA A 89 23.51 -6.25 17.09
N SER A 90 22.70 -6.28 18.14
CA SER A 90 23.04 -5.67 19.44
C SER A 90 22.98 -6.70 20.57
N GLY A 91 23.81 -6.48 21.60
CA GLY A 91 23.90 -7.35 22.78
C GLY A 91 25.32 -7.84 23.05
N SER A 92 25.50 -8.65 24.11
CA SER A 92 26.81 -9.18 24.50
C SER A 92 26.96 -10.67 24.13
N ARG A 93 28.18 -11.07 23.74
CA ARG A 93 28.53 -12.43 23.34
C ARG A 93 29.95 -12.76 23.76
N PHE A 94 30.16 -13.99 24.19
CA PHE A 94 31.52 -14.48 24.45
C PHE A 94 32.22 -14.81 23.12
N LEU A 95 33.39 -14.20 22.88
CA LEU A 95 34.25 -14.51 21.74
C LEU A 95 35.66 -14.80 22.23
N LYS A 96 36.35 -15.72 21.52
CA LYS A 96 37.76 -15.98 21.73
C LYS A 96 38.61 -14.73 21.36
N THR A 97 39.80 -14.65 21.94
CA THR A 97 40.79 -13.63 21.50
C THR A 97 41.21 -13.90 20.07
N GLY A 98 41.23 -12.84 19.25
CA GLY A 98 41.62 -12.98 17.84
C GLY A 98 40.82 -12.10 16.90
N THR A 99 40.98 -12.37 15.65
CA THR A 99 40.30 -11.68 14.54
C THR A 99 39.00 -12.41 14.20
N HIS A 100 37.88 -11.67 14.17
CA HIS A 100 36.58 -12.18 13.81
C HIS A 100 35.95 -11.35 12.69
N THR A 101 35.22 -12.01 11.79
CA THR A 101 34.45 -11.35 10.75
C THR A 101 32.99 -11.24 11.20
N VAL A 102 32.49 -10.00 11.33
CA VAL A 102 31.09 -9.70 11.65
C VAL A 102 30.38 -9.28 10.39
N LYS A 103 29.29 -9.99 10.04
CA LYS A 103 28.37 -9.62 8.95
C LYS A 103 26.99 -9.33 9.52
N LEU A 104 26.42 -8.17 9.14
CA LEU A 104 25.06 -7.77 9.51
C LEU A 104 24.18 -7.72 8.27
N THR A 105 22.95 -8.25 8.38
CA THR A 105 21.95 -8.23 7.31
C THR A 105 20.59 -7.78 7.83
N SER A 106 19.91 -6.95 7.06
CA SER A 106 18.52 -6.52 7.30
C SER A 106 17.86 -6.20 5.96
N GLU A 107 16.56 -6.41 5.85
CA GLU A 107 15.81 -6.30 4.58
C GLU A 107 16.01 -4.94 3.89
N ASN A 108 15.92 -3.84 4.64
CA ASN A 108 15.95 -2.47 4.10
C ASN A 108 17.32 -1.77 4.24
N TYR A 109 18.38 -2.53 4.53
CA TYR A 109 19.72 -2.00 4.72
C TYR A 109 20.74 -2.73 3.86
N GLU A 110 21.78 -2.02 3.43
CA GLU A 110 22.93 -2.65 2.76
C GLU A 110 23.61 -3.61 3.73
N PRO A 111 23.99 -4.83 3.30
CA PRO A 111 24.75 -5.73 4.16
C PRO A 111 26.07 -5.07 4.58
N LEU A 112 26.39 -5.11 5.87
CA LEU A 112 27.65 -4.64 6.40
C LEU A 112 28.52 -5.85 6.74
N THR A 113 29.79 -5.79 6.36
CA THR A 113 30.80 -6.80 6.76
C THR A 113 32.03 -6.06 7.27
N GLU A 114 32.43 -6.33 8.51
CA GLU A 114 33.60 -5.74 9.12
C GLU A 114 34.42 -6.80 9.86
N THR A 115 35.72 -6.58 9.93
CA THR A 115 36.65 -7.41 10.70
C THR A 115 36.95 -6.71 12.01
N ILE A 116 36.78 -7.43 13.12
CA ILE A 116 37.05 -6.94 14.46
C ILE A 116 38.23 -7.69 15.11
N GLN A 117 38.95 -7.07 16.00
CA GLN A 117 40.01 -7.68 16.80
C GLN A 117 39.57 -7.73 18.25
N VAL A 118 39.36 -8.94 18.78
CA VAL A 118 38.98 -9.15 20.19
C VAL A 118 40.22 -9.37 21.05
N ASN A 119 40.39 -8.57 22.12
CA ASN A 119 41.47 -8.69 23.10
C ASN A 119 41.04 -8.04 24.43
N SER A 120 41.93 -7.98 25.41
CA SER A 120 41.62 -7.43 26.74
C SER A 120 41.18 -5.96 26.72
N SER A 121 41.52 -5.17 25.70
CA SER A 121 41.19 -3.73 25.58
C SER A 121 40.11 -3.45 24.53
N SER A 122 39.80 -4.40 23.63
CA SER A 122 38.85 -4.23 22.52
C SER A 122 37.67 -5.20 22.69
N ARG A 123 36.62 -4.76 23.41
CA ARG A 123 35.45 -5.56 23.77
C ARG A 123 34.11 -4.88 23.51
N SER A 124 34.12 -3.73 22.84
CA SER A 124 32.90 -3.04 22.44
C SER A 124 33.03 -2.54 21.01
N PHE A 125 32.06 -2.92 20.17
CA PHE A 125 32.06 -2.55 18.75
C PHE A 125 30.72 -1.94 18.39
N SER A 126 30.76 -0.88 17.57
CA SER A 126 29.58 -0.19 17.10
C SER A 126 29.54 -0.19 15.58
N PHE A 127 28.39 -0.56 15.01
CA PHE A 127 28.17 -0.68 13.58
C PHE A 127 27.08 0.28 13.13
N THR A 128 27.26 0.83 11.92
CA THR A 128 26.26 1.68 11.28
C THR A 128 25.92 1.09 9.91
N MET A 129 24.76 0.45 9.83
CA MET A 129 24.23 -0.04 8.56
C MET A 129 23.64 1.13 7.78
N LYS A 130 23.94 1.18 6.48
CA LYS A 130 23.40 2.16 5.54
C LYS A 130 22.07 1.65 5.01
N LYS A 131 21.03 2.50 5.04
CA LYS A 131 19.73 2.18 4.45
C LYS A 131 19.89 2.04 2.93
N LYS A 132 19.29 0.99 2.34
CA LYS A 132 19.26 0.84 0.89
C LYS A 132 18.56 2.04 0.26
N GLU A 133 19.15 2.64 -0.74
CA GLU A 133 18.44 3.57 -1.60
C GLU A 133 17.45 2.77 -2.46
N ILE A 134 16.16 2.98 -2.22
CA ILE A 134 15.12 2.40 -3.07
C ILE A 134 15.13 3.21 -4.36
N GLN A 135 15.71 2.65 -5.41
CA GLN A 135 15.57 3.20 -6.76
C GLN A 135 14.16 2.84 -7.25
N LEU A 136 13.23 3.80 -7.10
CA LEU A 136 11.89 3.64 -7.63
C LEU A 136 11.94 3.58 -9.16
N PRO A 137 11.12 2.73 -9.81
CA PRO A 137 10.89 2.84 -11.24
C PRO A 137 10.52 4.27 -11.63
N GLU A 138 10.96 4.74 -12.80
CA GLU A 138 10.72 6.11 -13.27
C GLU A 138 9.24 6.50 -13.22
N VAL A 139 8.35 5.57 -13.60
CA VAL A 139 6.90 5.78 -13.54
C VAL A 139 6.41 6.13 -12.14
N LEU A 140 6.96 5.50 -11.10
CA LEU A 140 6.61 5.79 -9.70
C LEU A 140 7.31 7.05 -9.16
N GLN A 141 8.49 7.40 -9.67
CA GLN A 141 9.11 8.70 -9.39
C GLN A 141 8.23 9.83 -9.97
N ASN A 142 7.72 9.66 -11.18
CA ASN A 142 6.82 10.61 -11.83
C ASN A 142 5.50 10.74 -11.06
N LEU A 143 4.91 9.64 -10.58
CA LEU A 143 3.73 9.68 -9.71
C LEU A 143 3.98 10.53 -8.46
N VAL A 144 5.11 10.31 -7.77
CA VAL A 144 5.49 11.10 -6.57
C VAL A 144 5.69 12.58 -6.92
N ASN A 145 6.34 12.89 -8.05
CA ASN A 145 6.62 14.25 -8.48
C ASN A 145 5.36 14.99 -8.97
N ASN A 146 4.33 14.27 -9.38
CA ASN A 146 3.04 14.80 -9.81
C ASN A 146 2.06 15.08 -8.66
N MET A 147 2.49 14.96 -7.41
CA MET A 147 1.67 15.39 -6.28
C MET A 147 1.67 16.91 -6.16
N VAL A 148 0.48 17.50 -6.09
CA VAL A 148 0.26 18.95 -5.97
C VAL A 148 -0.04 19.31 -4.53
N LEU A 149 0.69 20.26 -3.97
CA LEU A 149 0.41 20.80 -2.65
C LEU A 149 -0.85 21.67 -2.70
N VAL A 150 -1.84 21.34 -1.88
CA VAL A 150 -3.07 22.09 -1.69
C VAL A 150 -2.99 22.78 -0.33
N GLU A 151 -2.86 24.11 -0.35
CA GLU A 151 -2.86 24.90 0.87
C GLU A 151 -4.22 24.80 1.57
N GLY A 152 -4.19 24.57 2.87
CA GLY A 152 -5.40 24.46 3.70
C GLY A 152 -6.22 25.76 3.69
N GLY A 153 -7.50 25.62 3.91
CA GLY A 153 -8.44 26.74 3.91
C GLY A 153 -9.81 26.32 4.40
N SER A 154 -10.80 27.19 4.23
CA SER A 154 -12.20 26.88 4.52
C SER A 154 -13.05 27.09 3.28
N PHE A 155 -14.02 26.22 3.06
CA PHE A 155 -14.95 26.30 1.95
C PHE A 155 -16.34 25.82 2.37
N THR A 156 -17.33 26.10 1.54
CA THR A 156 -18.69 25.57 1.70
C THR A 156 -18.81 24.32 0.85
N MET A 157 -18.96 23.16 1.50
CA MET A 157 -19.12 21.84 0.88
C MET A 157 -20.58 21.59 0.53
N GLY A 158 -20.81 20.86 -0.59
CA GLY A 158 -22.13 20.49 -1.09
C GLY A 158 -22.64 21.38 -2.23
N ALA A 159 -23.92 21.25 -2.61
CA ALA A 159 -24.49 22.00 -3.73
C ALA A 159 -24.70 23.47 -3.39
N THR A 160 -23.66 24.26 -3.58
CA THR A 160 -23.63 25.72 -3.49
C THR A 160 -24.30 26.40 -4.71
N TYR A 161 -24.43 27.71 -4.69
CA TYR A 161 -25.19 28.44 -5.72
C TYR A 161 -24.74 28.19 -7.17
N GLU A 162 -23.44 28.07 -7.41
CA GLU A 162 -22.87 27.82 -8.73
C GLU A 162 -23.23 26.45 -9.31
N GLN A 163 -23.71 25.52 -8.49
CA GLN A 163 -24.18 24.20 -8.93
C GLN A 163 -25.56 24.28 -9.59
N GLY A 164 -26.27 25.41 -9.46
CA GLY A 164 -27.61 25.60 -10.00
C GLY A 164 -28.68 24.83 -9.23
N ASN A 165 -29.80 24.54 -9.90
CA ASN A 165 -30.93 23.83 -9.31
C ASN A 165 -30.94 22.31 -9.60
N GLU A 166 -29.93 21.81 -10.31
CA GLU A 166 -29.82 20.40 -10.76
C GLU A 166 -28.97 19.55 -9.83
N TYR A 167 -29.08 19.77 -8.50
CA TYR A 167 -28.36 18.98 -7.50
C TYR A 167 -29.19 17.80 -7.00
N TYR A 168 -28.51 16.78 -6.51
CA TYR A 168 -29.15 15.67 -5.82
C TYR A 168 -29.32 15.99 -4.34
N ILE A 169 -30.33 15.37 -3.70
CA ILE A 169 -30.70 15.67 -2.32
C ILE A 169 -29.56 15.40 -1.32
N ASP A 170 -28.71 14.44 -1.62
CA ASP A 170 -27.55 14.04 -0.81
C ASP A 170 -26.35 14.99 -0.89
N GLU A 171 -26.41 16.00 -1.78
CA GLU A 171 -25.46 17.12 -1.81
C GLU A 171 -25.84 18.23 -0.80
N LYS A 172 -26.89 18.02 0.00
CA LYS A 172 -27.41 18.94 1.03
C LYS A 172 -27.43 18.28 2.42
N PRO A 173 -27.40 19.09 3.50
CA PRO A 173 -27.23 20.55 3.52
C PRO A 173 -25.82 20.99 3.12
N ILE A 174 -25.67 22.20 2.57
CA ILE A 174 -24.36 22.83 2.44
C ILE A 174 -23.85 23.17 3.85
N HIS A 175 -22.55 23.01 4.07
CA HIS A 175 -21.93 23.24 5.37
C HIS A 175 -20.50 23.76 5.23
N ASN A 176 -19.99 24.41 6.26
CA ASN A 176 -18.64 24.92 6.26
C ASN A 176 -17.64 23.83 6.64
N VAL A 177 -16.59 23.68 5.85
CA VAL A 177 -15.51 22.72 6.10
C VAL A 177 -14.17 23.45 6.10
N LYS A 178 -13.36 23.21 7.12
CA LYS A 178 -11.95 23.61 7.18
C LYS A 178 -11.08 22.42 6.84
N ILE A 179 -10.18 22.58 5.87
CA ILE A 179 -9.21 21.57 5.43
C ILE A 179 -7.80 22.03 5.82
N PHE A 180 -6.98 21.11 6.33
CA PHE A 180 -5.56 21.35 6.52
C PHE A 180 -4.81 21.15 5.20
N THR A 181 -3.58 21.68 5.14
CA THR A 181 -2.71 21.49 3.98
C THR A 181 -2.44 20.00 3.75
N PHE A 182 -2.57 19.57 2.51
CA PHE A 182 -2.32 18.19 2.06
C PHE A 182 -1.77 18.19 0.63
N SER A 183 -1.35 17.03 0.15
CA SER A 183 -0.99 16.86 -1.25
C SER A 183 -1.96 15.92 -1.94
N ILE A 184 -2.26 16.18 -3.23
CA ILE A 184 -3.15 15.36 -4.04
C ILE A 184 -2.52 15.10 -5.42
N GLY A 185 -2.78 13.94 -6.02
CA GLY A 185 -2.30 13.62 -7.35
C GLY A 185 -2.81 14.62 -8.40
N ARG A 186 -1.91 15.11 -9.25
CA ARG A 186 -2.25 15.96 -10.39
C ARG A 186 -3.24 15.29 -11.32
N TYR A 187 -3.13 13.98 -11.45
CA TYR A 187 -3.91 13.09 -12.30
C TYR A 187 -4.52 11.96 -11.49
N GLU A 188 -5.50 11.29 -12.05
CA GLU A 188 -5.92 9.95 -11.65
C GLU A 188 -4.72 9.00 -11.74
N VAL A 189 -4.67 7.95 -10.93
CA VAL A 189 -3.63 6.90 -11.03
C VAL A 189 -3.74 6.21 -12.39
N THR A 190 -2.64 6.20 -13.14
CA THR A 190 -2.59 5.60 -14.47
C THR A 190 -2.43 4.09 -14.44
N GLN A 191 -2.73 3.43 -15.57
CA GLN A 191 -2.57 1.98 -15.70
C GLN A 191 -1.11 1.54 -15.60
N GLU A 192 -0.16 2.33 -16.10
CA GLU A 192 1.27 2.03 -15.95
C GLU A 192 1.75 2.15 -14.51
N GLU A 193 1.28 3.14 -13.75
CA GLU A 193 1.56 3.31 -12.33
C GLU A 193 0.98 2.16 -11.50
N TRP A 194 -0.29 1.80 -11.77
CA TRP A 194 -0.93 0.65 -11.15
C TRP A 194 -0.17 -0.65 -11.42
N GLN A 195 0.18 -0.90 -12.68
CA GLN A 195 0.89 -2.11 -13.09
C GLN A 195 2.30 -2.20 -12.47
N ALA A 196 2.99 -1.06 -12.31
CA ALA A 196 4.30 -1.02 -11.66
C ALA A 196 4.26 -1.43 -10.18
N VAL A 197 3.13 -1.22 -9.50
CA VAL A 197 2.93 -1.58 -8.08
C VAL A 197 2.28 -2.95 -7.92
N MET A 198 1.24 -3.24 -8.70
CA MET A 198 0.40 -4.43 -8.53
C MET A 198 0.84 -5.62 -9.39
N GLY A 199 1.60 -5.37 -10.46
CA GLY A 199 2.05 -6.40 -11.40
C GLY A 199 1.00 -6.82 -12.44
N ASN A 200 -0.20 -6.25 -12.40
CA ASN A 200 -1.30 -6.52 -13.33
C ASN A 200 -2.01 -5.23 -13.76
N ASN A 201 -2.91 -5.32 -14.73
CA ASN A 201 -3.75 -4.22 -15.16
C ASN A 201 -5.20 -4.72 -15.34
N PRO A 202 -6.13 -4.40 -14.41
CA PRO A 202 -7.52 -4.87 -14.47
C PRO A 202 -8.39 -4.09 -15.47
N SER A 203 -7.94 -2.94 -15.96
CA SER A 203 -8.73 -2.01 -16.77
C SER A 203 -9.30 -2.65 -18.02
N SER A 204 -10.52 -2.28 -18.42
CA SER A 204 -11.16 -2.71 -19.65
C SER A 204 -10.57 -2.00 -20.87
N SER A 205 -10.43 -0.68 -20.80
CA SER A 205 -9.88 0.15 -21.86
C SER A 205 -8.38 0.33 -21.67
N LYS A 206 -7.56 -0.40 -22.41
CA LYS A 206 -6.09 -0.40 -22.24
C LYS A 206 -5.41 0.84 -22.77
N GLY A 207 -4.43 1.33 -22.03
CA GLY A 207 -3.55 2.46 -22.39
C GLY A 207 -2.69 2.87 -21.21
N ALA A 208 -1.37 2.92 -21.36
CA ALA A 208 -0.43 3.19 -20.28
C ALA A 208 -0.80 4.46 -19.48
N ARG A 209 -1.13 5.53 -20.19
CA ARG A 209 -1.48 6.84 -19.65
C ARG A 209 -2.98 7.01 -19.34
N ARG A 210 -3.84 6.04 -19.62
CA ARG A 210 -5.24 6.08 -19.19
C ARG A 210 -5.34 5.84 -17.69
N PRO A 211 -6.36 6.36 -17.00
CA PRO A 211 -6.60 6.01 -15.61
C PRO A 211 -6.82 4.50 -15.46
N VAL A 212 -6.35 3.93 -14.38
CA VAL A 212 -6.75 2.57 -14.01
C VAL A 212 -8.22 2.57 -13.64
N GLU A 213 -8.95 1.56 -14.10
CA GLU A 213 -10.37 1.34 -13.78
C GLU A 213 -10.64 -0.15 -13.54
N ASN A 214 -11.84 -0.53 -13.16
CA ASN A 214 -12.17 -1.87 -12.66
C ASN A 214 -11.44 -2.25 -11.37
N VAL A 215 -11.22 -1.28 -10.51
CA VAL A 215 -10.61 -1.44 -9.19
C VAL A 215 -11.64 -1.16 -8.11
N SER A 216 -11.75 -2.05 -7.14
CA SER A 216 -12.55 -1.86 -5.93
C SER A 216 -11.82 -0.93 -4.94
N TRP A 217 -12.56 -0.41 -3.96
CA TRP A 217 -11.95 0.35 -2.87
C TRP A 217 -10.89 -0.49 -2.11
N ASN A 218 -11.18 -1.79 -1.93
CA ASN A 218 -10.24 -2.71 -1.29
C ASN A 218 -8.96 -2.90 -2.11
N ASP A 219 -9.06 -2.99 -3.45
CA ASP A 219 -7.88 -3.06 -4.34
C ASP A 219 -7.05 -1.77 -4.25
N CYS A 220 -7.72 -0.60 -4.16
CA CYS A 220 -7.04 0.68 -3.97
C CYS A 220 -6.27 0.74 -2.65
N GLN A 221 -6.80 0.19 -1.54
CA GLN A 221 -6.09 0.11 -0.27
C GLN A 221 -4.85 -0.80 -0.38
N GLU A 222 -4.94 -1.92 -1.08
CA GLU A 222 -3.80 -2.81 -1.30
C GLU A 222 -2.72 -2.15 -2.19
N PHE A 223 -3.13 -1.45 -3.25
CA PHE A 223 -2.23 -0.63 -4.07
C PHE A 223 -1.48 0.40 -3.21
N ILE A 224 -2.22 1.16 -2.39
CA ILE A 224 -1.65 2.18 -1.50
C ILE A 224 -0.69 1.57 -0.49
N ARG A 225 -1.04 0.45 0.12
CA ARG A 225 -0.19 -0.26 1.07
C ARG A 225 1.15 -0.66 0.42
N LYS A 226 1.12 -1.22 -0.79
CA LYS A 226 2.32 -1.61 -1.55
C LYS A 226 3.14 -0.38 -1.96
N LEU A 227 2.49 0.65 -2.51
CA LEU A 227 3.13 1.89 -2.92
C LEU A 227 3.85 2.57 -1.74
N ASN A 228 3.22 2.61 -0.56
CA ASN A 228 3.81 3.14 0.66
C ASN A 228 5.06 2.34 1.08
N GLY A 229 5.01 1.01 0.97
CA GLY A 229 6.17 0.16 1.21
C GLY A 229 7.34 0.41 0.24
N MET A 230 7.04 0.69 -1.04
CA MET A 230 8.05 0.98 -2.06
C MET A 230 8.65 2.38 -1.93
N THR A 231 7.83 3.38 -1.60
CA THR A 231 8.21 4.79 -1.61
C THR A 231 8.65 5.34 -0.25
N GLY A 232 8.27 4.66 0.84
CA GLY A 232 8.41 5.16 2.21
C GLY A 232 7.51 6.37 2.52
N LYS A 233 6.56 6.70 1.64
CA LYS A 233 5.56 7.76 1.81
C LYS A 233 4.33 7.24 2.55
N GLN A 234 3.37 8.14 2.84
CA GLN A 234 2.10 7.82 3.51
C GLN A 234 0.92 8.20 2.59
N PHE A 235 0.91 7.64 1.38
CA PHE A 235 -0.22 7.82 0.47
C PHE A 235 -1.50 7.25 1.06
N ARG A 236 -2.61 7.87 0.71
CA ARG A 236 -3.98 7.47 1.05
C ARG A 236 -4.94 7.84 -0.08
N LEU A 237 -6.18 7.41 -0.03
CA LEU A 237 -7.24 8.06 -0.80
C LEU A 237 -7.51 9.45 -0.21
N PRO A 238 -7.95 10.43 -1.00
CA PRO A 238 -8.45 11.68 -0.46
C PRO A 238 -9.69 11.42 0.40
N THR A 239 -9.90 12.20 1.45
CA THR A 239 -11.24 12.27 2.05
C THR A 239 -12.20 12.91 1.03
N GLU A 240 -13.50 12.71 1.20
CA GLU A 240 -14.50 13.34 0.34
C GLU A 240 -14.36 14.86 0.36
N ALA A 241 -14.06 15.43 1.52
CA ALA A 241 -13.86 16.87 1.70
C ALA A 241 -12.53 17.36 1.08
N ASP A 242 -11.43 16.59 1.18
CA ASP A 242 -10.19 16.90 0.45
C ASP A 242 -10.45 16.96 -1.04
N TRP A 243 -11.17 15.95 -1.55
CA TRP A 243 -11.47 15.82 -2.97
C TRP A 243 -12.28 17.03 -3.46
N GLU A 244 -13.40 17.39 -2.79
CA GLU A 244 -14.25 18.50 -3.21
C GLU A 244 -13.54 19.85 -3.07
N TYR A 245 -12.77 20.06 -2.00
CA TYR A 245 -11.98 21.28 -1.81
C TYR A 245 -10.96 21.44 -2.96
N ALA A 246 -10.25 20.38 -3.30
CA ALA A 246 -9.29 20.37 -4.41
C ALA A 246 -9.97 20.58 -5.78
N ALA A 247 -11.11 19.91 -6.03
CA ALA A 247 -11.87 20.05 -7.27
C ALA A 247 -12.37 21.47 -7.49
N ARG A 248 -12.78 22.15 -6.42
CA ARG A 248 -13.21 23.57 -6.45
C ARG A 248 -12.07 24.57 -6.64
N GLY A 249 -10.80 24.13 -6.65
CA GLY A 249 -9.63 25.03 -6.79
C GLY A 249 -9.05 25.52 -5.47
N GLY A 250 -9.47 24.95 -4.31
CA GLY A 250 -8.97 25.34 -2.99
C GLY A 250 -9.13 26.83 -2.70
N ASN A 251 -8.08 27.44 -2.16
CA ASN A 251 -8.04 28.90 -1.90
C ASN A 251 -8.01 29.77 -3.19
N ARG A 252 -7.90 29.16 -4.38
CA ARG A 252 -7.86 29.84 -5.69
C ARG A 252 -9.18 29.68 -6.45
N SER A 253 -10.20 29.10 -5.83
CA SER A 253 -11.49 28.81 -6.46
C SER A 253 -12.11 30.03 -7.14
N ASN A 254 -12.52 29.88 -8.39
CA ASN A 254 -13.30 30.87 -9.14
C ASN A 254 -14.83 30.62 -9.05
N GLY A 255 -15.27 29.62 -8.27
CA GLY A 255 -16.67 29.29 -8.11
C GLY A 255 -17.31 28.69 -9.35
N TYR A 256 -16.61 27.79 -10.03
CA TYR A 256 -17.12 27.09 -11.20
C TYR A 256 -18.02 25.90 -10.83
N LYS A 257 -18.94 25.56 -11.75
CA LYS A 257 -19.82 24.39 -11.63
C LYS A 257 -19.04 23.07 -11.71
N TYR A 258 -17.99 23.03 -12.54
CA TYR A 258 -17.09 21.91 -12.77
C TYR A 258 -15.66 22.31 -12.37
N ALA A 259 -14.78 21.37 -12.26
CA ALA A 259 -13.40 21.63 -11.86
C ALA A 259 -12.64 22.40 -12.93
N GLY A 260 -12.46 23.71 -12.72
CA GLY A 260 -11.69 24.62 -13.59
C GLY A 260 -12.47 25.42 -14.63
N ASP A 261 -13.76 25.11 -14.90
CA ASP A 261 -14.62 25.90 -15.80
C ASP A 261 -16.12 25.60 -15.58
N SER A 262 -16.98 26.51 -15.99
CA SER A 262 -18.43 26.24 -16.08
C SER A 262 -18.83 25.58 -17.40
N ASN A 263 -17.94 25.53 -18.40
CA ASN A 263 -18.12 24.77 -19.64
C ASN A 263 -17.45 23.39 -19.52
N LEU A 264 -18.27 22.34 -19.38
CA LEU A 264 -17.82 20.98 -19.18
C LEU A 264 -16.94 20.44 -20.31
N ASP A 265 -17.20 20.81 -21.57
CA ASP A 265 -16.41 20.35 -22.72
C ASP A 265 -14.92 20.68 -22.62
N ARG A 266 -14.60 21.76 -21.90
CA ARG A 266 -13.21 22.20 -21.72
C ARG A 266 -12.45 21.38 -20.70
N VAL A 267 -13.14 20.87 -19.67
CA VAL A 267 -12.50 20.31 -18.47
C VAL A 267 -12.76 18.81 -18.28
N ALA A 268 -13.67 18.20 -19.06
CA ALA A 268 -14.10 16.84 -18.82
C ALA A 268 -14.17 15.97 -20.08
N TRP A 269 -13.90 14.69 -19.90
CA TRP A 269 -14.35 13.60 -20.76
C TRP A 269 -15.60 12.99 -20.16
N TYR A 270 -16.75 13.08 -20.87
CA TYR A 270 -18.06 12.66 -20.39
C TYR A 270 -18.89 12.07 -21.55
N ASP A 271 -20.14 11.71 -21.37
CA ASP A 271 -20.95 10.96 -22.35
C ASP A 271 -21.05 11.60 -23.74
N LEU A 272 -21.03 12.94 -23.84
CA LEU A 272 -21.18 13.62 -25.13
C LEU A 272 -19.88 13.77 -25.92
N ASN A 273 -18.71 13.63 -25.30
CA ASN A 273 -17.41 13.88 -25.96
C ASN A 273 -16.38 12.76 -25.79
N SER A 274 -16.66 11.74 -24.96
CA SER A 274 -15.87 10.51 -24.88
C SER A 274 -16.22 9.57 -26.06
N VAL A 275 -15.32 8.63 -26.35
CA VAL A 275 -15.54 7.59 -27.36
C VAL A 275 -15.90 6.24 -26.71
N ASN A 276 -16.82 6.26 -25.75
CA ASN A 276 -17.23 5.12 -24.92
C ASN A 276 -16.08 4.45 -24.14
N SER A 277 -15.10 5.25 -23.73
CA SER A 277 -13.96 4.79 -22.94
C SER A 277 -13.30 5.97 -22.23
N SER A 278 -12.52 5.68 -21.18
CA SER A 278 -11.61 6.67 -20.59
C SER A 278 -10.60 7.20 -21.61
N SER A 279 -10.08 8.37 -21.39
CA SER A 279 -9.01 9.01 -22.20
C SER A 279 -7.72 9.04 -21.39
N ASP A 280 -6.58 9.30 -22.04
CA ASP A 280 -5.33 9.55 -21.33
C ASP A 280 -5.50 10.73 -20.38
N VAL A 281 -4.91 10.65 -19.20
CA VAL A 281 -5.01 11.70 -18.19
C VAL A 281 -4.38 13.02 -18.67
N GLY A 282 -4.91 14.15 -18.21
CA GLY A 282 -4.33 15.47 -18.47
C GLY A 282 -4.58 16.03 -19.86
N GLN A 283 -5.58 15.56 -20.58
CA GLN A 283 -5.89 16.03 -21.95
C GLN A 283 -6.83 17.24 -22.00
N LYS A 284 -7.52 17.53 -20.92
CA LYS A 284 -8.43 18.67 -20.78
C LYS A 284 -7.75 19.82 -20.02
N VAL A 285 -8.45 20.94 -19.84
CA VAL A 285 -7.96 22.08 -19.09
C VAL A 285 -7.98 21.75 -17.59
N PRO A 286 -6.88 22.01 -16.85
CA PRO A 286 -6.85 21.79 -15.41
C PRO A 286 -7.63 22.86 -14.65
N ASN A 287 -7.91 22.58 -13.38
CA ASN A 287 -8.47 23.59 -12.48
C ASN A 287 -7.39 24.58 -11.98
N GLU A 288 -7.75 25.50 -11.12
CA GLU A 288 -6.92 26.59 -10.60
C GLU A 288 -5.67 26.10 -9.82
N LEU A 289 -5.69 24.87 -9.34
CA LEU A 289 -4.56 24.21 -8.67
C LEU A 289 -3.66 23.42 -9.64
N GLY A 290 -4.04 23.35 -10.93
CA GLY A 290 -3.35 22.53 -11.92
C GLY A 290 -3.69 21.04 -11.81
N LEU A 291 -4.86 20.70 -11.26
CA LEU A 291 -5.41 19.35 -11.21
C LEU A 291 -6.25 19.08 -12.45
N TYR A 292 -6.05 17.93 -13.07
CA TYR A 292 -6.74 17.50 -14.27
C TYR A 292 -7.80 16.44 -13.93
N ASP A 293 -8.81 16.36 -14.78
CA ASP A 293 -9.80 15.28 -14.80
C ASP A 293 -10.60 15.14 -13.49
N MET A 294 -10.64 16.20 -12.65
CA MET A 294 -11.50 16.25 -11.45
C MET A 294 -13.00 16.34 -11.80
N SER A 295 -13.32 16.50 -13.07
CA SER A 295 -14.66 16.37 -13.67
C SER A 295 -14.53 15.44 -14.86
N GLY A 296 -15.24 14.30 -14.87
CA GLY A 296 -15.25 13.31 -15.96
C GLY A 296 -14.08 12.32 -15.91
N ASN A 297 -13.77 11.70 -17.04
CA ASN A 297 -12.83 10.62 -17.28
C ASN A 297 -13.19 9.36 -16.50
N VAL A 298 -12.76 9.17 -15.22
CA VAL A 298 -13.29 8.12 -14.35
C VAL A 298 -13.75 8.69 -13.01
N TRP A 299 -14.71 8.06 -12.38
CA TRP A 299 -15.05 8.30 -11.00
C TRP A 299 -13.85 7.94 -10.11
N GLU A 300 -13.71 8.62 -8.99
CA GLU A 300 -12.57 8.48 -8.08
C GLU A 300 -13.03 8.08 -6.68
N TRP A 301 -12.51 6.96 -6.17
CA TRP A 301 -12.76 6.54 -4.80
C TRP A 301 -12.26 7.55 -3.78
N CYS A 302 -13.07 7.81 -2.76
CA CYS A 302 -12.69 8.54 -1.56
C CYS A 302 -12.51 7.58 -0.36
N GLN A 303 -11.83 8.08 0.69
CA GLN A 303 -11.60 7.30 1.91
C GLN A 303 -12.88 7.04 2.69
N ASP A 304 -13.83 7.96 2.62
CA ASP A 304 -14.97 8.07 3.50
C ASP A 304 -16.01 6.99 3.27
N LEU A 305 -16.67 6.56 4.35
CA LEU A 305 -17.96 5.92 4.28
C LEU A 305 -19.01 6.95 3.83
N TYR A 306 -20.02 6.48 3.09
CA TYR A 306 -21.10 7.33 2.65
C TYR A 306 -22.10 7.57 3.80
N GLY A 307 -22.53 8.83 3.94
CA GLY A 307 -23.58 9.23 4.85
C GLY A 307 -24.14 10.60 4.52
N ASN A 308 -25.21 10.98 5.20
CA ASN A 308 -25.81 12.29 5.03
C ASN A 308 -24.89 13.39 5.56
N TYR A 309 -24.89 14.54 4.90
CA TYR A 309 -24.23 15.72 5.42
C TYR A 309 -24.97 16.24 6.66
N SER A 310 -24.19 16.85 7.58
CA SER A 310 -24.69 17.69 8.68
C SER A 310 -24.54 19.15 8.29
N ASP A 311 -25.37 20.03 8.82
CA ASP A 311 -25.24 21.49 8.69
C ASP A 311 -24.18 22.11 9.64
N ASP A 312 -23.59 21.29 10.51
CA ASP A 312 -22.52 21.72 11.41
C ASP A 312 -21.22 22.03 10.65
N SER A 313 -20.47 23.01 11.13
CA SER A 313 -19.12 23.29 10.65
C SER A 313 -18.15 22.17 11.07
N GLN A 314 -17.35 21.69 10.15
CA GLN A 314 -16.43 20.56 10.35
C GLN A 314 -14.97 20.95 10.06
N THR A 315 -14.04 20.22 10.66
CA THR A 315 -12.60 20.36 10.39
C THR A 315 -12.02 19.01 10.02
N ASN A 316 -11.43 18.89 8.83
CA ASN A 316 -10.91 17.67 8.24
C ASN A 316 -11.86 16.47 8.43
N PRO A 317 -13.11 16.54 7.97
CA PRO A 317 -14.03 15.43 8.13
C PRO A 317 -13.54 14.19 7.37
N THR A 318 -13.85 13.01 7.90
CA THR A 318 -13.50 11.69 7.34
C THR A 318 -14.73 10.82 7.11
N GLY A 319 -15.90 11.46 7.01
CA GLY A 319 -17.19 10.79 6.88
C GLY A 319 -17.69 10.18 8.20
N PRO A 320 -18.83 9.48 8.16
CA PRO A 320 -19.41 8.82 9.32
C PRO A 320 -18.54 7.65 9.81
N SER A 321 -18.64 7.32 11.10
CA SER A 321 -17.90 6.20 11.71
C SER A 321 -18.47 4.81 11.36
N SER A 322 -19.66 4.75 10.75
CA SER A 322 -20.34 3.50 10.37
C SER A 322 -21.09 3.67 9.06
N GLY A 323 -21.11 2.61 8.27
CA GLY A 323 -21.75 2.56 6.96
C GLY A 323 -21.27 1.31 6.20
N THR A 324 -21.85 1.08 5.02
CA THR A 324 -21.50 -0.07 4.16
C THR A 324 -20.81 0.37 2.88
N ASP A 325 -21.14 1.54 2.37
CA ASP A 325 -20.71 2.02 1.07
C ASP A 325 -19.61 3.06 1.20
N ARG A 326 -18.72 3.12 0.22
CA ARG A 326 -17.67 4.12 0.11
C ARG A 326 -18.04 5.18 -0.91
N VAL A 327 -17.67 6.41 -0.60
CA VAL A 327 -17.89 7.55 -1.49
C VAL A 327 -17.00 7.47 -2.73
N TYR A 328 -17.53 7.88 -3.87
CA TYR A 328 -16.77 8.20 -5.08
C TYR A 328 -17.29 9.48 -5.74
N ARG A 329 -16.42 10.19 -6.44
CA ARG A 329 -16.63 11.57 -6.90
C ARG A 329 -16.16 11.76 -8.34
N GLY A 330 -16.59 12.85 -9.00
CA GLY A 330 -16.03 13.40 -10.24
C GLY A 330 -16.81 13.10 -11.50
N GLY A 331 -17.64 12.07 -11.54
CA GLY A 331 -18.22 11.58 -12.81
C GLY A 331 -17.20 10.80 -13.63
N GLY A 332 -17.61 10.23 -14.74
CA GLY A 332 -16.72 9.47 -15.63
C GLY A 332 -17.12 9.62 -17.09
N TRP A 333 -16.41 8.97 -17.98
CA TRP A 333 -16.54 9.05 -19.44
C TRP A 333 -17.97 8.70 -19.97
N TYR A 334 -18.78 8.03 -19.19
CA TYR A 334 -20.16 7.68 -19.54
C TYR A 334 -21.21 8.48 -18.74
N SER A 335 -20.77 9.45 -17.95
CA SER A 335 -21.65 10.25 -17.09
C SER A 335 -22.25 11.42 -17.84
N VAL A 336 -23.56 11.67 -17.64
CA VAL A 336 -24.17 12.94 -18.05
C VAL A 336 -23.60 14.11 -17.24
N ALA A 337 -23.67 15.31 -17.78
CA ALA A 337 -23.07 16.51 -17.21
C ALA A 337 -23.37 16.74 -15.72
N GLY A 338 -24.58 16.40 -15.27
CA GLY A 338 -24.99 16.53 -13.85
C GLY A 338 -24.11 15.76 -12.86
N TYR A 339 -23.54 14.63 -13.28
CA TYR A 339 -22.64 13.82 -12.44
C TYR A 339 -21.21 14.34 -12.39
N CYS A 340 -20.80 15.19 -13.33
CA CYS A 340 -19.45 15.76 -13.39
C CYS A 340 -19.28 17.02 -12.55
N ARG A 341 -20.34 17.51 -11.85
CA ARG A 341 -20.29 18.68 -10.98
C ARG A 341 -19.38 18.42 -9.77
N VAL A 342 -18.68 19.45 -9.31
CA VAL A 342 -17.75 19.34 -8.19
C VAL A 342 -18.42 18.90 -6.88
N SER A 343 -19.74 19.17 -6.71
CA SER A 343 -20.51 18.76 -5.53
C SER A 343 -21.16 17.39 -5.65
N CYS A 344 -21.26 16.83 -6.89
CA CYS A 344 -21.92 15.55 -7.10
C CYS A 344 -21.17 14.43 -6.39
N ARG A 345 -21.91 13.59 -5.71
CA ARG A 345 -21.40 12.45 -4.93
C ARG A 345 -22.17 11.19 -5.28
N SER A 346 -21.51 10.05 -5.07
CA SER A 346 -22.15 8.74 -5.21
C SER A 346 -21.45 7.75 -4.28
N ALA A 347 -22.02 6.55 -4.14
CA ALA A 347 -21.47 5.54 -3.25
C ALA A 347 -21.82 4.12 -3.68
N ILE A 348 -20.95 3.17 -3.33
CA ILE A 348 -21.16 1.74 -3.59
C ILE A 348 -20.30 0.92 -2.61
N GLY A 349 -20.63 -0.37 -2.45
CA GLY A 349 -19.88 -1.27 -1.58
C GLY A 349 -18.38 -1.36 -1.93
N PRO A 350 -17.50 -1.44 -0.91
CA PRO A 350 -16.04 -1.38 -1.10
C PRO A 350 -15.44 -2.54 -1.90
N GLU A 351 -16.18 -3.62 -2.11
CA GLU A 351 -15.78 -4.78 -2.92
C GLU A 351 -16.21 -4.65 -4.40
N LYS A 352 -16.98 -3.64 -4.75
CA LYS A 352 -17.46 -3.42 -6.12
C LYS A 352 -16.40 -2.70 -6.95
N SER A 353 -16.39 -3.01 -8.25
CA SER A 353 -15.57 -2.33 -9.24
C SER A 353 -16.39 -2.09 -10.52
N ASP A 354 -16.01 -1.09 -11.29
CA ASP A 354 -16.67 -0.71 -12.54
C ASP A 354 -15.63 -0.12 -13.49
N ASN A 355 -15.86 -0.27 -14.81
CA ASN A 355 -14.96 0.27 -15.84
C ASN A 355 -15.01 1.81 -15.99
N ARG A 356 -15.67 2.48 -15.07
CA ARG A 356 -15.74 3.95 -14.96
C ARG A 356 -15.22 4.44 -13.62
N LEU A 357 -14.67 3.55 -12.79
CA LEU A 357 -14.30 3.83 -11.41
C LEU A 357 -12.84 3.47 -11.15
N GLY A 358 -12.06 4.48 -10.82
CA GLY A 358 -10.63 4.44 -10.52
C GLY A 358 -10.30 5.16 -9.21
N LEU A 359 -9.12 5.75 -9.13
CA LEU A 359 -8.68 6.45 -7.92
C LEU A 359 -7.71 7.59 -8.25
N ARG A 360 -7.63 8.52 -7.31
CA ARG A 360 -6.57 9.53 -7.19
C ARG A 360 -5.94 9.42 -5.81
N LEU A 361 -4.64 9.71 -5.69
CA LEU A 361 -3.93 9.66 -4.42
C LEU A 361 -3.92 11.00 -3.69
N ALA A 362 -3.80 10.92 -2.36
CA ALA A 362 -3.46 12.04 -1.47
C ALA A 362 -2.40 11.63 -0.45
N PHE A 363 -1.73 12.55 0.21
CA PHE A 363 -0.92 12.32 1.42
C PHE A 363 -0.77 13.58 2.27
#